data_ebea4af33d9588ad6388b51021252d83
#
_entry.id   ebea4af33d9588ad6388b51021252d83
#
_cell.length_a   1.000
_cell.length_b   1.000
_cell.length_c   1.000
_cell.angle_alpha   90.00
_cell.angle_beta   90.00
_cell.angle_gamma   90.00
#
_symmetry.space_group_name_H-M   'P 1'
#
loop_
_entity.id
_entity.type
_entity.pdbx_description
1 polymer ?
#
loop_
_entity_poly.entity_id
_entity_poly.type
_entity_poly.pdbx_seq_one_letter_code
_entity_poly.pdbx_strand_id
1 'polypeptide(L)'
;MARKPSNPNSPRYRARLGYEGEYSLLRKFVEVGEDGFYAIRTPGSGSGKMAKPDMLAVDGGKLIAVEVKSSSKSYAMLNSEQVSRLMEFVKKFEVKCPHCGERINPRPVAAIRFVGRGWRFVDLSKHSPDKGLIVRWDGDG
;
A
#
# COMPACT_ATOMS: atom_id res chain seq x y z
N MET A 1 13.72 -27.34 5.95
CA MET A 1 13.05 -26.03 6.00
C MET A 1 14.08 -24.90 5.96
N ALA A 2 13.85 -23.94 5.13
CA ALA A 2 14.72 -22.78 5.07
C ALA A 2 14.57 -21.95 6.35
N ARG A 3 15.69 -21.46 6.87
CA ARG A 3 15.66 -20.56 8.02
C ARG A 3 15.12 -19.19 7.61
N LYS A 4 14.35 -18.60 8.51
CA LYS A 4 13.92 -17.21 8.31
C LYS A 4 15.12 -16.28 8.39
N PRO A 5 15.23 -15.29 7.49
CA PRO A 5 16.28 -14.29 7.61
C PRO A 5 16.16 -13.55 8.94
N SER A 6 17.29 -13.38 9.63
CA SER A 6 17.30 -12.73 10.94
C SER A 6 18.00 -11.37 10.94
N ASN A 7 18.83 -11.09 9.93
CA ASN A 7 19.55 -9.85 9.86
C ASN A 7 18.67 -8.73 9.26
N PRO A 8 18.29 -7.71 10.07
CA PRO A 8 17.38 -6.66 9.58
C PRO A 8 17.94 -5.82 8.43
N ASN A 9 19.25 -5.87 8.20
CA ASN A 9 19.87 -5.12 7.11
C ASN A 9 20.06 -5.94 5.85
N SER A 10 19.74 -7.23 5.85
CA SER A 10 19.90 -8.08 4.66
C SER A 10 18.77 -7.85 3.67
N PRO A 11 19.07 -7.94 2.35
CA PRO A 11 18.00 -7.87 1.34
C PRO A 11 16.95 -8.98 1.49
N ARG A 12 17.36 -10.16 1.92
CA ARG A 12 16.42 -11.27 2.14
C ARG A 12 15.44 -10.97 3.26
N TYR A 13 15.91 -10.38 4.34
CA TYR A 13 15.05 -9.98 5.46
C TYR A 13 14.03 -8.94 5.01
N ARG A 14 14.49 -7.91 4.27
CA ARG A 14 13.60 -6.85 3.79
C ARG A 14 12.57 -7.37 2.80
N ALA A 15 12.98 -8.27 1.91
CA ALA A 15 12.04 -8.88 0.96
C ALA A 15 10.97 -9.69 1.69
N ARG A 16 11.35 -10.44 2.72
CA ARG A 16 10.41 -11.20 3.53
C ARG A 16 9.43 -10.30 4.27
N LEU A 17 9.90 -9.21 4.87
CA LEU A 17 9.02 -8.26 5.54
C LEU A 17 8.01 -7.65 4.59
N GLY A 18 8.45 -7.29 3.38
CA GLY A 18 7.55 -6.75 2.36
C GLY A 18 6.46 -7.74 1.99
N TYR A 19 6.86 -8.97 1.70
CA TYR A 19 5.93 -10.03 1.33
C TYR A 19 4.92 -10.32 2.45
N GLU A 20 5.40 -10.48 3.68
CA GLU A 20 4.54 -10.74 4.83
C GLU A 20 3.56 -9.60 5.09
N GLY A 21 4.02 -8.36 4.93
CA GLY A 21 3.18 -7.18 5.09
C GLY A 21 2.05 -7.15 4.09
N GLU A 22 2.36 -7.39 2.82
CA GLU A 22 1.34 -7.40 1.78
C GLU A 22 0.30 -8.48 2.01
N TYR A 23 0.72 -9.69 2.35
CA TYR A 23 -0.21 -10.78 2.63
C TYR A 23 -1.02 -10.56 3.89
N SER A 24 -0.42 -9.99 4.91
CA SER A 24 -1.14 -9.66 6.14
C SER A 24 -2.26 -8.65 5.87
N LEU A 25 -1.96 -7.63 5.09
CA LEU A 25 -2.96 -6.63 4.74
C LEU A 25 -4.06 -7.21 3.84
N LEU A 26 -3.66 -8.00 2.85
CA LEU A 26 -4.61 -8.67 1.96
C LEU A 26 -5.65 -9.45 2.76
N ARG A 27 -5.20 -10.24 3.71
CA ARG A 27 -6.09 -11.05 4.55
C ARG A 27 -7.03 -10.20 5.38
N LYS A 28 -6.59 -9.04 5.86
CA LYS A 28 -7.46 -8.14 6.62
C LYS A 28 -8.69 -7.72 5.82
N PHE A 29 -8.51 -7.41 4.54
CA PHE A 29 -9.64 -7.04 3.70
C PHE A 29 -10.52 -8.25 3.37
N VAL A 30 -9.92 -9.37 3.00
CA VAL A 30 -10.66 -10.56 2.56
C VAL A 30 -11.42 -11.21 3.72
N GLU A 31 -10.85 -11.22 4.91
CA GLU A 31 -11.44 -11.85 6.09
C GLU A 31 -12.65 -11.10 6.66
N VAL A 32 -12.89 -9.87 6.24
CA VAL A 32 -14.13 -9.18 6.60
C VAL A 32 -15.35 -9.98 6.15
N GLY A 33 -15.27 -10.61 4.96
CA GLY A 33 -16.31 -11.51 4.48
C GLY A 33 -17.61 -10.83 4.08
N GLU A 34 -17.59 -9.53 3.83
CA GLU A 34 -18.76 -8.76 3.43
C GLU A 34 -18.54 -8.12 2.06
N ASP A 35 -19.60 -7.91 1.31
CA ASP A 35 -19.52 -7.18 0.05
C ASP A 35 -18.99 -5.77 0.29
N GLY A 36 -18.14 -5.30 -0.61
CA GLY A 36 -17.49 -4.00 -0.45
C GLY A 36 -16.19 -4.05 0.32
N PHE A 37 -15.73 -5.25 0.72
CA PHE A 37 -14.43 -5.44 1.39
C PHE A 37 -13.69 -6.57 0.69
N TYR A 38 -12.69 -6.21 -0.09
CA TYR A 38 -11.88 -7.20 -0.81
C TYR A 38 -10.57 -6.54 -1.27
N ALA A 39 -9.60 -7.36 -1.63
CA ALA A 39 -8.34 -6.84 -2.13
C ALA A 39 -7.67 -7.85 -3.04
N ILE A 40 -6.86 -7.33 -3.95
CA ILE A 40 -5.99 -8.14 -4.79
C ILE A 40 -4.59 -7.56 -4.75
N ARG A 41 -3.58 -8.43 -4.79
CA ARG A 41 -2.19 -8.03 -4.96
C ARG A 41 -1.91 -7.82 -6.44
N THR A 42 -1.07 -6.84 -6.73
CA THR A 42 -0.64 -6.57 -8.10
C THR A 42 0.70 -7.25 -8.33
N PRO A 43 0.78 -8.24 -9.23
CA PRO A 43 2.06 -8.93 -9.49
C PRO A 43 3.12 -7.98 -10.03
N GLY A 44 4.35 -8.09 -9.53
CA GLY A 44 5.47 -7.33 -10.02
C GLY A 44 5.38 -5.83 -9.82
N SER A 45 4.68 -5.38 -8.76
CA SER A 45 4.44 -3.96 -8.53
C SER A 45 5.73 -3.15 -8.38
N GLY A 46 6.80 -3.75 -7.89
CA GLY A 46 8.08 -3.07 -7.72
C GLY A 46 8.98 -3.10 -8.95
N SER A 47 8.55 -3.69 -10.05
CA SER A 47 9.38 -3.87 -11.23
C SER A 47 8.64 -3.46 -12.50
N GLY A 48 9.41 -3.21 -13.56
CA GLY A 48 8.84 -2.85 -14.85
C GLY A 48 8.52 -1.37 -14.98
N LYS A 49 8.07 -0.98 -16.16
CA LYS A 49 7.81 0.42 -16.51
C LYS A 49 6.40 0.89 -16.16
N MET A 50 5.51 -0.05 -15.97
CA MET A 50 4.11 0.25 -15.73
C MET A 50 3.89 0.67 -14.28
N ALA A 51 3.21 1.79 -14.08
CA ALA A 51 2.84 2.23 -12.74
C ALA A 51 1.78 1.30 -12.17
N LYS A 52 2.09 0.66 -11.05
CA LYS A 52 1.18 -0.28 -10.37
C LYS A 52 1.30 -0.09 -8.87
N PRO A 53 0.18 -0.11 -8.12
CA PRO A 53 0.26 -0.17 -6.66
C PRO A 53 0.62 -1.58 -6.23
N ASP A 54 0.98 -1.77 -4.97
CA ASP A 54 1.17 -3.11 -4.43
C ASP A 54 -0.16 -3.85 -4.32
N MET A 55 -1.24 -3.13 -4.13
CA MET A 55 -2.55 -3.71 -3.89
C MET A 55 -3.64 -2.77 -4.37
N LEU A 56 -4.72 -3.37 -4.89
CA LEU A 56 -5.94 -2.65 -5.21
C LEU A 56 -7.05 -3.24 -4.35
N ALA A 57 -7.80 -2.41 -3.67
CA ALA A 57 -8.77 -2.88 -2.69
C ALA A 57 -10.04 -2.04 -2.70
N VAL A 58 -11.11 -2.64 -2.17
CA VAL A 58 -12.32 -1.91 -1.78
C VAL A 58 -12.45 -1.99 -0.27
N ASP A 59 -12.70 -0.86 0.34
CA ASP A 59 -12.83 -0.71 1.77
C ASP A 59 -14.16 -0.01 2.08
N GLY A 60 -15.16 -0.81 2.45
CA GLY A 60 -16.50 -0.28 2.62
C GLY A 60 -17.06 0.28 1.32
N GLY A 61 -16.74 -0.36 0.20
CA GLY A 61 -17.18 0.09 -1.13
C GLY A 61 -16.33 1.20 -1.74
N LYS A 62 -15.32 1.69 -1.02
CA LYS A 62 -14.43 2.75 -1.53
C LYS A 62 -13.20 2.13 -2.16
N LEU A 63 -12.94 2.50 -3.40
CA LEU A 63 -11.78 1.98 -4.13
C LEU A 63 -10.50 2.67 -3.67
N ILE A 64 -9.51 1.89 -3.26
CA ILE A 64 -8.21 2.40 -2.82
C ILE A 64 -7.08 1.69 -3.56
N ALA A 65 -6.03 2.43 -3.85
CA ALA A 65 -4.77 1.91 -4.38
C ALA A 65 -3.74 2.03 -3.27
N VAL A 66 -3.13 0.91 -2.91
CA VAL A 66 -2.33 0.83 -1.68
C VAL A 66 -0.89 0.51 -2.00
N GLU A 67 0.00 1.34 -1.46
CA GLU A 67 1.42 1.04 -1.42
C GLU A 67 1.75 0.55 0.00
N VAL A 68 2.33 -0.64 0.09
CA VAL A 68 2.59 -1.28 1.38
C VAL A 68 4.08 -1.17 1.71
N LYS A 69 4.37 -0.76 2.94
CA LYS A 69 5.75 -0.67 3.43
C LYS A 69 5.82 -1.28 4.81
N SER A 70 6.81 -2.15 5.02
CA SER A 70 7.08 -2.71 6.35
C SER A 70 8.35 -2.08 6.91
N SER A 71 8.36 -1.82 8.21
CA SER A 71 9.53 -1.25 8.88
C SER A 71 9.72 -1.92 10.24
N SER A 72 10.96 -2.26 10.55
CA SER A 72 11.36 -2.71 11.88
C SER A 72 11.82 -1.56 12.78
N LYS A 73 11.78 -0.33 12.25
CA LYS A 73 12.14 0.90 12.95
C LYS A 73 10.90 1.63 13.40
N SER A 74 11.10 2.77 14.09
CA SER A 74 9.98 3.61 14.52
C SER A 74 9.48 4.55 13.44
N TYR A 75 10.03 4.45 12.24
CA TYR A 75 9.60 5.25 11.09
C TYR A 75 9.70 4.42 9.82
N ALA A 76 9.00 4.85 8.79
CA ALA A 76 9.11 4.28 7.45
C ALA A 76 9.07 5.42 6.44
N MET A 77 9.64 5.16 5.26
CA MET A 77 9.77 6.19 4.24
C MET A 77 9.39 5.62 2.89
N LEU A 78 8.54 6.34 2.16
CA LEU A 78 8.34 6.14 0.74
C LEU A 78 9.12 7.23 0.01
N ASN A 79 9.98 6.86 -0.94
CA ASN A 79 10.71 7.86 -1.70
C ASN A 79 9.78 8.53 -2.73
N SER A 80 10.26 9.63 -3.31
CA SER A 80 9.45 10.41 -4.26
C SER A 80 9.03 9.59 -5.48
N GLU A 81 9.85 8.64 -5.91
CA GLU A 81 9.52 7.78 -7.04
C GLU A 81 8.36 6.83 -6.70
N GLN A 82 8.37 6.24 -5.51
CA GLN A 82 7.29 5.37 -5.07
C GLN A 82 5.97 6.13 -4.97
N VAL A 83 6.00 7.34 -4.41
CA VAL A 83 4.82 8.20 -4.34
C VAL A 83 4.34 8.57 -5.73
N SER A 84 5.25 9.01 -6.59
CA SER A 84 4.92 9.42 -7.95
C SER A 84 4.27 8.31 -8.76
N ARG A 85 4.75 7.08 -8.64
CA ARG A 85 4.18 5.93 -9.34
C ARG A 85 2.78 5.60 -8.85
N LEU A 86 2.56 5.68 -7.54
CA LEU A 86 1.23 5.47 -6.97
C LEU A 86 0.25 6.52 -7.49
N MET A 87 0.66 7.79 -7.49
CA MET A 87 -0.19 8.88 -7.94
C MET A 87 -0.46 8.80 -9.45
N GLU A 88 0.51 8.36 -10.24
CA GLU A 88 0.30 8.11 -11.67
C GLU A 88 -0.76 7.04 -11.90
N PHE A 89 -0.68 5.94 -11.15
CA PHE A 89 -1.69 4.88 -11.25
C PHE A 89 -3.09 5.41 -10.90
N VAL A 90 -3.21 6.13 -9.80
CA VAL A 90 -4.49 6.70 -9.35
C VAL A 90 -5.10 7.59 -10.43
N LYS A 91 -4.28 8.42 -11.06
CA LYS A 91 -4.73 9.32 -12.11
C LYS A 91 -5.25 8.57 -13.34
N LYS A 92 -4.56 7.50 -13.73
CA LYS A 92 -4.88 6.74 -14.94
C LYS A 92 -5.99 5.73 -14.74
N PHE A 93 -6.17 5.24 -13.53
CA PHE A 93 -7.16 4.22 -13.23
C PHE A 93 -8.48 4.89 -12.88
N GLU A 94 -9.12 5.47 -13.89
CA GLU A 94 -10.35 6.22 -13.72
C GLU A 94 -11.53 5.38 -14.14
N VAL A 95 -12.52 5.28 -13.26
CA VAL A 95 -13.75 4.52 -13.51
C VAL A 95 -14.89 5.50 -13.70
N LYS A 96 -15.71 5.26 -14.71
CA LYS A 96 -16.88 6.09 -15.01
C LYS A 96 -18.14 5.35 -14.60
N CYS A 97 -18.99 5.99 -13.82
CA CYS A 97 -20.28 5.43 -13.45
C CYS A 97 -21.16 5.30 -14.69
N PRO A 98 -21.68 4.11 -15.02
CA PRO A 98 -22.48 3.93 -16.21
C PRO A 98 -23.85 4.61 -16.13
N HIS A 99 -24.32 4.98 -14.93
CA HIS A 99 -25.62 5.61 -14.75
C HIS A 99 -25.56 7.13 -14.80
N CYS A 100 -24.65 7.73 -14.03
CA CYS A 100 -24.59 9.19 -13.91
C CYS A 100 -23.39 9.82 -14.61
N GLY A 101 -22.44 9.01 -15.08
CA GLY A 101 -21.24 9.51 -15.75
C GLY A 101 -20.19 10.09 -14.80
N GLU A 102 -20.41 10.03 -13.52
CA GLU A 102 -19.41 10.50 -12.55
C GLU A 102 -18.14 9.67 -12.65
N ARG A 103 -17.01 10.33 -12.59
CA ARG A 103 -15.70 9.68 -12.65
C ARG A 103 -15.13 9.51 -11.27
N ILE A 104 -14.57 8.32 -11.02
CA ILE A 104 -14.04 7.93 -9.73
C ILE A 104 -12.64 7.39 -9.92
N ASN A 105 -11.68 7.95 -9.18
CA ASN A 105 -10.31 7.43 -9.15
C ASN A 105 -10.09 6.74 -7.82
N PRO A 106 -9.20 5.72 -7.77
CA PRO A 106 -8.85 5.12 -6.49
C PRO A 106 -8.24 6.17 -5.56
N ARG A 107 -8.49 6.03 -4.27
CA ARG A 107 -7.84 6.86 -3.29
C ARG A 107 -6.43 6.32 -3.02
N PRO A 108 -5.38 7.15 -3.11
CA PRO A 108 -4.02 6.67 -2.84
C PRO A 108 -3.78 6.53 -1.34
N VAL A 109 -3.31 5.37 -0.93
CA VAL A 109 -3.08 5.06 0.49
C VAL A 109 -1.71 4.44 0.67
N ALA A 110 -0.95 4.94 1.63
CA ALA A 110 0.26 4.28 2.11
C ALA A 110 -0.10 3.47 3.35
N ALA A 111 0.13 2.17 3.30
CA ALA A 111 -0.12 1.27 4.42
C ALA A 111 1.23 0.84 5.01
N ILE A 112 1.50 1.27 6.22
CA ILE A 112 2.78 1.02 6.86
C ILE A 112 2.60 -0.01 7.97
N ARG A 113 3.31 -1.13 7.86
CA ARG A 113 3.37 -2.13 8.90
C ARG A 113 4.61 -1.88 9.75
N PHE A 114 4.41 -1.49 11.00
CA PHE A 114 5.50 -1.39 11.96
C PHE A 114 5.58 -2.73 12.69
N VAL A 115 6.62 -3.49 12.38
CA VAL A 115 6.78 -4.86 12.86
C VAL A 115 6.77 -4.90 14.39
N GLY A 116 5.91 -5.76 14.95
CA GLY A 116 5.74 -5.89 16.40
C GLY A 116 4.91 -4.77 17.04
N ARG A 117 4.41 -3.81 16.25
CA ARG A 117 3.65 -2.67 16.77
C ARG A 117 2.25 -2.58 16.17
N GLY A 118 2.16 -2.51 14.84
CA GLY A 118 0.86 -2.43 14.17
C GLY A 118 0.94 -1.69 12.86
N TRP A 119 -0.22 -1.27 12.38
CA TRP A 119 -0.38 -0.61 11.07
C TRP A 119 -0.67 0.87 11.22
N ARG A 120 -0.14 1.65 10.29
CA ARG A 120 -0.52 3.04 10.08
C ARG A 120 -0.97 3.20 8.63
N PHE A 121 -2.09 3.87 8.41
CA PHE A 121 -2.61 4.15 7.08
C PHE A 121 -2.61 5.65 6.85
N VAL A 122 -2.06 6.08 5.73
CA VAL A 122 -1.96 7.49 5.38
C VAL A 122 -2.63 7.70 4.02
N ASP A 123 -3.65 8.56 4.00
CA ASP A 123 -4.31 8.96 2.76
C ASP A 123 -3.45 10.02 2.08
N LEU A 124 -3.06 9.76 0.85
CA LEU A 124 -2.17 10.64 0.09
C LEU A 124 -2.92 11.52 -0.91
N SER A 125 -4.25 11.61 -0.82
CA SER A 125 -5.05 12.39 -1.77
C SER A 125 -4.62 13.86 -1.84
N LYS A 126 -4.12 14.41 -0.74
CA LYS A 126 -3.67 15.81 -0.67
C LYS A 126 -2.15 15.94 -0.63
N HIS A 127 -1.43 14.84 -0.76
CA HIS A 127 0.02 14.85 -0.74
C HIS A 127 0.57 15.27 -2.11
N SER A 128 1.70 15.97 -2.11
CA SER A 128 2.36 16.36 -3.35
C SER A 128 2.86 15.11 -4.09
N PRO A 129 2.52 14.93 -5.39
CA PRO A 129 2.83 13.69 -6.10
C PRO A 129 4.31 13.48 -6.38
N ASP A 130 5.14 14.51 -6.21
CA ASP A 130 6.57 14.42 -6.48
C ASP A 130 7.43 14.45 -5.22
N LYS A 131 6.82 14.39 -4.05
CA LYS A 131 7.53 14.40 -2.78
C LYS A 131 7.40 13.07 -2.06
N GLY A 132 8.49 12.63 -1.41
CA GLY A 132 8.48 11.44 -0.57
C GLY A 132 7.62 11.63 0.68
N LEU A 133 7.45 10.56 1.43
CA LEU A 133 6.64 10.53 2.63
C LEU A 133 7.42 9.87 3.76
N ILE A 134 7.40 10.48 4.93
CA ILE A 134 7.93 9.87 6.15
C ILE A 134 6.78 9.66 7.11
N VAL A 135 6.64 8.43 7.60
CA VAL A 135 5.58 8.06 8.55
C VAL A 135 6.27 7.57 9.82
N ARG A 136 5.87 8.11 10.96
CA ARG A 136 6.40 7.72 12.26
C ARG A 136 5.35 6.95 13.03
N TRP A 137 5.80 5.96 13.79
CA TRP A 137 4.87 5.16 14.59
C TRP A 137 4.18 5.99 15.67
N ASP A 138 4.95 6.81 16.36
CA ASP A 138 4.49 7.55 17.52
C ASP A 138 3.58 8.72 17.20
N GLY A 139 3.24 8.85 15.97
CA GLY A 139 2.38 9.94 15.59
C GLY A 139 1.13 9.99 16.37
N ASP A 140 1.15 9.81 17.34
CA ASP A 140 0.27 9.70 18.13
C ASP A 140 -0.66 9.59 18.17
N GLY A 141 0.09 9.30 17.98
CA GLY A 141 -0.82 9.18 18.42
C GLY A 141 -1.87 8.58 17.88
#